data_b46dd9c3fd9ea4c25d298e20b213fa72
#
_entry.id   b46dd9c3fd9ea4c25d298e20b213fa72
#
_cell.length_a   1.000
_cell.length_b   1.000
_cell.length_c   1.000
_cell.angle_alpha   90.00
_cell.angle_beta   90.00
_cell.angle_gamma   90.00
#
_symmetry.space_group_name_H-M   'P 1'
#
loop_
_entity.id
_entity.type
_entity.pdbx_description
1 polymer ?
#
loop_
_entity_poly.entity_id
_entity_poly.type
_entity_poly.pdbx_seq_one_letter_code
_entity_poly.pdbx_strand_id
1 'polypeptide(L)'
;MGYTQWRNFLPAIEKAKSACENAGENVQYHFADVRKMIGIGKGGQRDVDNLLLTRYACYLIAQNGDSRKPEIAFAQNYFAVQTRRAELVEQRLLDYERVKARAKLAETEKVLSGVLYERGVDSKGFAIIRSKGDKALFQRGMRSKQRGLAS
;
A
#
# COMPACT_ATOMS: atom_id res chain seq x y z
N MET A 1 17.74 0.83 18.45
CA MET A 1 16.93 2.04 18.57
C MET A 1 17.59 3.13 19.47
N GLY A 2 18.82 2.96 19.95
CA GLY A 2 19.59 3.99 20.67
C GLY A 2 19.05 4.43 22.05
N TYR A 3 18.11 3.69 22.61
CA TYR A 3 17.64 3.94 23.96
C TYR A 3 18.52 3.17 24.95
N THR A 4 19.17 3.87 25.87
CA THR A 4 20.03 3.27 26.88
C THR A 4 19.27 2.54 27.98
N GLN A 5 18.02 2.92 28.20
CA GLN A 5 17.14 2.32 29.21
C GLN A 5 15.80 1.95 28.59
N TRP A 6 15.33 0.76 28.91
CA TRP A 6 14.04 0.22 28.45
C TRP A 6 12.86 1.14 28.77
N ARG A 7 12.82 1.70 29.99
CA ARG A 7 11.77 2.63 30.41
C ARG A 7 11.61 3.86 29.49
N ASN A 8 12.69 4.31 28.85
CA ASN A 8 12.66 5.46 27.97
C ASN A 8 12.15 5.08 26.56
N PHE A 9 12.17 3.80 26.23
CA PHE A 9 11.65 3.26 24.97
C PHE A 9 10.16 2.89 25.05
N LEU A 10 9.66 2.51 26.22
CA LEU A 10 8.26 2.13 26.43
C LEU A 10 7.25 3.14 25.88
N PRO A 11 7.40 4.46 26.09
CA PRO A 11 6.43 5.43 25.55
C PRO A 11 6.28 5.39 24.03
N ALA A 12 7.36 5.09 23.30
CA ALA A 12 7.31 4.95 21.85
C ALA A 12 6.56 3.67 21.44
N ILE A 13 6.77 2.58 22.20
CA ILE A 13 6.06 1.32 22.01
C ILE A 13 4.56 1.48 22.27
N GLU A 14 4.18 2.11 23.37
CA GLU A 14 2.77 2.32 23.73
C GLU A 14 2.04 3.21 22.71
N LYS A 15 2.68 4.28 22.23
CA LYS A 15 2.14 5.09 21.12
C LYS A 15 1.98 4.29 19.83
N ALA A 16 2.94 3.42 19.54
CA ALA A 16 2.87 2.56 18.36
C ALA A 16 1.76 1.50 18.47
N LYS A 17 1.55 0.91 19.66
CA LYS A 17 0.44 -0.01 19.94
C LYS A 17 -0.91 0.71 19.78
N SER A 18 -1.06 1.90 20.33
CA SER A 18 -2.28 2.72 20.16
C SER A 18 -2.55 3.08 18.71
N ALA A 19 -1.50 3.41 17.95
CA ALA A 19 -1.64 3.68 16.51
C ALA A 19 -2.07 2.43 15.72
N CYS A 20 -1.54 1.26 16.09
CA CYS A 20 -1.90 -0.03 15.51
C CYS A 20 -3.39 -0.35 15.75
N GLU A 21 -3.83 -0.19 16.99
CA GLU A 21 -5.23 -0.41 17.41
C GLU A 21 -6.21 0.53 16.69
N ASN A 22 -5.89 1.83 16.64
CA ASN A 22 -6.70 2.82 15.94
C ASN A 22 -6.76 2.60 14.42
N ALA A 23 -5.75 1.93 13.85
CA ALA A 23 -5.76 1.50 12.45
C ALA A 23 -6.60 0.23 12.20
N GLY A 24 -7.18 -0.38 13.25
CA GLY A 24 -7.96 -1.61 13.17
C GLY A 24 -7.11 -2.88 13.05
N GLU A 25 -5.80 -2.79 13.28
CA GLU A 25 -4.88 -3.91 13.18
C GLU A 25 -4.74 -4.65 14.52
N ASN A 26 -4.41 -5.94 14.46
CA ASN A 26 -4.27 -6.77 15.65
C ASN A 26 -2.93 -6.49 16.37
N VAL A 27 -3.01 -5.81 17.52
CA VAL A 27 -1.82 -5.43 18.32
C VAL A 27 -1.01 -6.65 18.74
N GLN A 28 -1.65 -7.74 19.19
CA GLN A 28 -0.95 -8.94 19.65
C GLN A 28 -0.19 -9.66 18.53
N TYR A 29 -0.70 -9.57 17.29
CA TYR A 29 0.00 -10.12 16.13
C TYR A 29 1.26 -9.32 15.81
N HIS A 30 1.21 -8.00 15.99
CA HIS A 30 2.30 -7.11 15.63
C HIS A 30 3.31 -6.87 16.75
N PHE A 31 2.87 -6.99 18.01
CA PHE A 31 3.67 -6.77 19.24
C PHE A 31 3.49 -7.97 20.18
N ALA A 32 4.24 -9.03 19.96
CA ALA A 32 4.14 -10.23 20.79
C ALA A 32 5.11 -10.16 21.98
N ASP A 33 4.57 -10.17 23.19
CA ASP A 33 5.35 -10.23 24.40
C ASP A 33 5.98 -11.62 24.55
N VAL A 34 7.29 -11.69 24.71
CA VAL A 34 8.04 -12.92 24.91
C VAL A 34 9.03 -12.75 26.05
N ARG A 35 9.35 -13.86 26.73
CA ARG A 35 10.40 -13.89 27.74
C ARG A 35 11.70 -14.42 27.11
N LYS A 36 12.79 -13.77 27.42
CA LYS A 36 14.13 -14.18 26.98
C LYS A 36 15.01 -14.40 28.19
N MET A 37 15.60 -15.59 28.29
CA MET A 37 16.62 -15.87 29.28
C MET A 37 17.95 -15.21 28.88
N ILE A 38 18.49 -14.40 29.77
CA ILE A 38 19.84 -13.82 29.61
C ILE A 38 20.74 -14.39 30.70
N GLY A 39 22.00 -14.74 30.33
CA GLY A 39 23.03 -15.14 31.28
C GLY A 39 23.49 -13.92 32.08
N ILE A 40 23.39 -14.00 33.40
CA ILE A 40 24.01 -13.10 34.37
C ILE A 40 25.24 -13.82 34.91
N GLY A 41 26.43 -13.16 34.90
CA GLY A 41 27.72 -13.77 35.27
C GLY A 41 27.66 -14.79 36.39
N LYS A 42 28.62 -15.70 36.48
CA LYS A 42 28.70 -16.87 37.38
C LYS A 42 27.65 -17.98 37.12
N GLY A 43 27.17 -18.15 35.87
CA GLY A 43 26.26 -19.24 35.51
C GLY A 43 24.79 -19.03 35.86
N GLY A 44 24.43 -17.86 36.39
CA GLY A 44 23.04 -17.49 36.65
C GLY A 44 22.29 -17.12 35.37
N GLN A 45 20.99 -17.42 35.31
CA GLN A 45 20.09 -17.01 34.27
C GLN A 45 18.98 -16.12 34.82
N ARG A 46 18.57 -15.11 34.06
CA ARG A 46 17.47 -14.23 34.42
C ARG A 46 16.50 -14.10 33.23
N ASP A 47 15.21 -14.23 33.53
CA ASP A 47 14.16 -13.90 32.60
C ASP A 47 14.06 -12.38 32.42
N VAL A 48 14.05 -11.95 31.16
CA VAL A 48 13.85 -10.55 30.77
C VAL A 48 12.67 -10.49 29.83
N ASP A 49 11.81 -9.53 30.04
CA ASP A 49 10.75 -9.23 29.10
C ASP A 49 11.36 -8.75 27.79
N ASN A 50 10.89 -9.32 26.71
CA ASN A 50 11.31 -8.99 25.37
C ASN A 50 10.08 -8.89 24.46
N LEU A 51 10.21 -8.23 23.33
CA LEU A 51 9.12 -7.99 22.39
C LEU A 51 9.54 -8.47 21.00
N LEU A 52 8.74 -9.37 20.43
CA LEU A 52 8.84 -9.68 19.02
C LEU A 52 7.96 -8.73 18.22
N LEU A 53 8.54 -8.13 17.20
CA LEU A 53 7.94 -7.08 16.42
C LEU A 53 7.86 -7.51 14.95
N THR A 54 6.71 -7.32 14.34
CA THR A 54 6.62 -7.38 12.89
C THR A 54 7.27 -6.14 12.25
N ARG A 55 7.52 -6.18 10.95
CA ARG A 55 8.00 -5.01 10.21
C ARG A 55 7.07 -3.79 10.34
N TYR A 56 5.75 -4.02 10.36
CA TYR A 56 4.75 -2.99 10.56
C TYR A 56 4.88 -2.34 11.95
N ALA A 57 5.01 -3.13 13.01
CA ALA A 57 5.27 -2.61 14.35
C ALA A 57 6.57 -1.80 14.44
N CYS A 58 7.65 -2.27 13.80
CA CYS A 58 8.90 -1.51 13.73
C CYS A 58 8.73 -0.15 13.04
N TYR A 59 7.89 -0.09 11.99
CA TYR A 59 7.53 1.15 11.31
C TYR A 59 6.80 2.12 12.24
N LEU A 60 5.77 1.65 12.94
CA LEU A 60 5.01 2.47 13.89
C LEU A 60 5.89 2.97 15.04
N ILE A 61 6.78 2.12 15.58
CA ILE A 61 7.73 2.52 16.62
C ILE A 61 8.70 3.58 16.10
N ALA A 62 9.22 3.43 14.89
CA ALA A 62 10.10 4.43 14.29
C ALA A 62 9.42 5.79 14.14
N GLN A 63 8.16 5.81 13.70
CA GLN A 63 7.37 7.05 13.59
C GLN A 63 7.13 7.74 14.93
N ASN A 64 6.98 6.98 16.01
CA ASN A 64 6.69 7.49 17.36
C ASN A 64 7.95 7.65 18.23
N GLY A 65 9.12 7.30 17.67
CA GLY A 65 10.41 7.41 18.36
C GLY A 65 10.99 8.82 18.33
N ASP A 66 12.00 9.04 19.19
CA ASP A 66 12.71 10.32 19.25
C ASP A 66 13.68 10.47 18.06
N SER A 67 13.33 11.34 17.11
CA SER A 67 14.11 11.60 15.88
C SER A 67 15.49 12.21 16.14
N ARG A 68 15.77 12.69 17.35
CA ARG A 68 17.12 13.15 17.74
C ARG A 68 18.10 12.00 17.89
N LYS A 69 17.59 10.76 18.00
CA LYS A 69 18.42 9.55 18.04
C LYS A 69 18.79 9.09 16.63
N PRO A 70 20.07 8.91 16.32
CA PRO A 70 20.52 8.54 14.97
C PRO A 70 19.85 7.28 14.42
N GLU A 71 19.64 6.27 15.27
CA GLU A 71 19.02 5.00 14.86
C GLU A 71 17.53 5.16 14.54
N ILE A 72 16.82 6.05 15.25
CA ILE A 72 15.43 6.38 14.96
C ILE A 72 15.35 7.20 13.66
N ALA A 73 16.19 8.22 13.52
CA ALA A 73 16.25 9.02 12.30
C ALA A 73 16.56 8.16 11.08
N PHE A 74 17.51 7.21 11.20
CA PHE A 74 17.81 6.25 10.15
C PHE A 74 16.59 5.38 9.80
N ALA A 75 15.90 4.84 10.82
CA ALA A 75 14.72 4.00 10.61
C ALA A 75 13.58 4.79 9.94
N GLN A 76 13.32 6.01 10.36
CA GLN A 76 12.32 6.90 9.75
C GLN A 76 12.63 7.15 8.28
N ASN A 77 13.87 7.51 7.96
CA ASN A 77 14.31 7.72 6.58
C ASN A 77 14.22 6.43 5.74
N TYR A 78 14.66 5.30 6.30
CA TYR A 78 14.55 4.01 5.63
C TYR A 78 13.10 3.69 5.26
N PHE A 79 12.16 3.81 6.20
CA PHE A 79 10.75 3.53 5.93
C PHE A 79 10.13 4.52 4.95
N ALA A 80 10.45 5.81 5.04
CA ALA A 80 9.99 6.83 4.09
C ALA A 80 10.43 6.49 2.65
N VAL A 81 11.70 6.11 2.46
CA VAL A 81 12.23 5.70 1.15
C VAL A 81 11.56 4.43 0.64
N GLN A 82 11.33 3.43 1.51
CA GLN A 82 10.66 2.18 1.11
C GLN A 82 9.20 2.41 0.72
N THR A 83 8.48 3.25 1.46
CA THR A 83 7.10 3.64 1.11
C THR A 83 7.06 4.31 -0.25
N ARG A 84 7.95 5.28 -0.49
CA ARG A 84 8.02 5.96 -1.79
C ARG A 84 8.35 5.02 -2.94
N ARG A 85 9.23 4.05 -2.73
CA ARG A 85 9.52 3.01 -3.73
C ARG A 85 8.30 2.15 -4.04
N ALA A 86 7.55 1.74 -3.01
CA ALA A 86 6.32 0.96 -3.19
C ALA A 86 5.28 1.73 -4.00
N GLU A 87 5.03 3.00 -3.69
CA GLU A 87 4.14 3.89 -4.46
C GLU A 87 4.54 4.00 -5.93
N LEU A 88 5.84 4.17 -6.21
CA LEU A 88 6.33 4.25 -7.58
C LEU A 88 6.15 2.93 -8.37
N VAL A 89 6.32 1.79 -7.69
CA VAL A 89 6.07 0.48 -8.31
C VAL A 89 4.59 0.32 -8.64
N GLU A 90 3.71 0.67 -7.70
CA GLU A 90 2.26 0.62 -7.89
C GLU A 90 1.82 1.52 -9.05
N GLN A 91 2.29 2.77 -9.11
CA GLN A 91 2.02 3.67 -10.22
C GLN A 91 2.45 3.08 -11.57
N ARG A 92 3.64 2.47 -11.64
CA ARG A 92 4.13 1.85 -12.88
C ARG A 92 3.27 0.66 -13.31
N LEU A 93 2.79 -0.14 -12.36
CA LEU A 93 1.87 -1.25 -12.66
C LEU A 93 0.55 -0.74 -13.23
N LEU A 94 -0.04 0.28 -12.61
CA LEU A 94 -1.27 0.91 -13.09
C LEU A 94 -1.09 1.53 -14.49
N ASP A 95 0.03 2.18 -14.74
CA ASP A 95 0.35 2.74 -16.05
C ASP A 95 0.54 1.66 -17.11
N TYR A 96 1.21 0.56 -16.75
CA TYR A 96 1.35 -0.60 -17.65
C TYR A 96 0.00 -1.21 -18.00
N GLU A 97 -0.88 -1.42 -17.02
CA GLU A 97 -2.23 -1.93 -17.26
C GLU A 97 -3.04 -0.98 -18.15
N ARG A 98 -2.91 0.33 -17.95
CA ARG A 98 -3.56 1.35 -18.77
C ARG A 98 -3.08 1.30 -20.24
N VAL A 99 -1.77 1.18 -20.45
CA VAL A 99 -1.18 1.06 -21.80
C VAL A 99 -1.66 -0.23 -22.47
N LYS A 100 -1.65 -1.34 -21.74
CA LYS A 100 -2.15 -2.64 -22.23
C LYS A 100 -3.64 -2.59 -22.61
N ALA A 101 -4.46 -1.94 -21.80
CA ALA A 101 -5.88 -1.76 -22.08
C ALA A 101 -6.11 -0.90 -23.32
N ARG A 102 -5.34 0.17 -23.51
CA ARG A 102 -5.39 1.01 -24.72
C ARG A 102 -5.00 0.25 -25.97
N ALA A 103 -3.94 -0.55 -25.90
CA ALA A 103 -3.50 -1.39 -27.03
C ALA A 103 -4.60 -2.39 -27.43
N LYS A 104 -5.21 -3.07 -26.44
CA LYS A 104 -6.32 -3.99 -26.68
C LYS A 104 -7.55 -3.28 -27.29
N LEU A 105 -7.86 -2.08 -26.81
CA LEU A 105 -8.96 -1.27 -27.36
C LEU A 105 -8.69 -0.90 -28.82
N ALA A 106 -7.49 -0.43 -29.14
CA ALA A 106 -7.11 -0.06 -30.49
C ALA A 106 -7.19 -1.27 -31.46
N GLU A 107 -6.76 -2.45 -31.01
CA GLU A 107 -6.88 -3.68 -31.79
C GLU A 107 -8.35 -4.04 -32.03
N THR A 108 -9.19 -3.97 -31.00
CA THR A 108 -10.63 -4.24 -31.11
C THR A 108 -11.32 -3.23 -32.03
N GLU A 109 -10.96 -1.94 -31.96
CA GLU A 109 -11.47 -0.91 -32.88
C GLU A 109 -11.07 -1.18 -34.31
N LYS A 110 -9.85 -1.66 -34.56
CA LYS A 110 -9.37 -2.04 -35.90
C LYS A 110 -10.16 -3.21 -36.46
N VAL A 111 -10.41 -4.24 -35.68
CA VAL A 111 -11.24 -5.39 -36.08
C VAL A 111 -12.67 -4.95 -36.39
N LEU A 112 -13.28 -4.15 -35.50
CA LEU A 112 -14.62 -3.60 -35.72
C LEU A 112 -14.69 -2.77 -37.01
N SER A 113 -13.69 -1.93 -37.23
CA SER A 113 -13.60 -1.11 -38.46
C SER A 113 -13.53 -1.98 -39.72
N GLY A 114 -12.77 -3.08 -39.71
CA GLY A 114 -12.70 -4.05 -40.80
C GLY A 114 -14.06 -4.68 -41.10
N VAL A 115 -14.74 -5.19 -40.05
CA VAL A 115 -16.07 -5.80 -40.20
C VAL A 115 -17.12 -4.82 -40.76
N LEU A 116 -17.10 -3.56 -40.29
CA LEU A 116 -18.02 -2.54 -40.75
C LEU A 116 -17.76 -2.17 -42.22
N TYR A 117 -16.48 -2.09 -42.62
CA TYR A 117 -16.09 -1.85 -44.01
C TYR A 117 -16.56 -3.00 -44.93
N GLU A 118 -16.32 -4.24 -44.58
CA GLU A 118 -16.78 -5.42 -45.31
C GLU A 118 -18.30 -5.47 -45.47
N ARG A 119 -19.07 -4.91 -44.54
CA ARG A 119 -20.52 -4.82 -44.58
C ARG A 119 -21.04 -3.58 -45.31
N GLY A 120 -20.18 -2.80 -45.92
CA GLY A 120 -20.52 -1.62 -46.76
C GLY A 120 -21.00 -0.40 -45.96
N VAL A 121 -20.63 -0.31 -44.69
CA VAL A 121 -20.96 0.87 -43.84
C VAL A 121 -20.10 2.05 -44.33
N ASP A 122 -20.74 3.15 -44.69
CA ASP A 122 -20.07 4.36 -45.10
C ASP A 122 -19.41 5.12 -43.94
N SER A 123 -18.59 6.11 -44.23
CA SER A 123 -17.85 6.89 -43.22
C SER A 123 -18.78 7.60 -42.23
N LYS A 124 -20.00 8.00 -42.64
CA LYS A 124 -20.99 8.63 -41.74
C LYS A 124 -21.59 7.62 -40.79
N GLY A 125 -21.95 6.44 -41.27
CA GLY A 125 -22.45 5.34 -40.47
C GLY A 125 -21.42 4.90 -39.42
N PHE A 126 -20.14 4.81 -39.82
CA PHE A 126 -19.03 4.49 -38.92
C PHE A 126 -18.89 5.52 -37.79
N ALA A 127 -18.91 6.81 -38.11
CA ALA A 127 -18.83 7.88 -37.10
C ALA A 127 -20.01 7.84 -36.10
N ILE A 128 -21.21 7.51 -36.54
CA ILE A 128 -22.39 7.37 -35.67
C ILE A 128 -22.26 6.17 -34.74
N ILE A 129 -21.82 5.02 -35.24
CA ILE A 129 -21.63 3.80 -34.44
C ILE A 129 -20.59 4.05 -33.37
N ARG A 130 -19.43 4.66 -33.74
CA ARG A 130 -18.37 4.99 -32.79
C ARG A 130 -18.85 5.96 -31.69
N SER A 131 -19.52 7.04 -32.09
CA SER A 131 -20.07 8.03 -31.13
C SER A 131 -21.07 7.41 -30.16
N LYS A 132 -21.93 6.50 -30.62
CA LYS A 132 -22.89 5.79 -29.77
C LYS A 132 -22.18 4.82 -28.81
N GLY A 133 -21.14 4.12 -29.29
CA GLY A 133 -20.30 3.24 -28.46
C GLY A 133 -19.59 4.01 -27.35
N ASP A 134 -18.96 5.13 -27.68
CA ASP A 134 -18.28 5.99 -26.70
C ASP A 134 -19.25 6.53 -25.65
N LYS A 135 -20.42 7.02 -26.07
CA LYS A 135 -21.47 7.47 -25.12
C LYS A 135 -21.91 6.36 -24.17
N ALA A 136 -22.11 5.14 -24.66
CA ALA A 136 -22.54 4.01 -23.84
C ALA A 136 -21.47 3.62 -22.82
N LEU A 137 -20.19 3.65 -23.21
CA LEU A 137 -19.05 3.34 -22.32
C LEU A 137 -18.88 4.40 -21.26
N PHE A 138 -18.90 5.69 -21.60
CA PHE A 138 -18.69 6.79 -20.66
C PHE A 138 -19.88 6.98 -19.70
N GLN A 139 -21.13 6.82 -20.17
CA GLN A 139 -22.29 6.87 -19.29
C GLN A 139 -22.33 5.72 -18.28
N ARG A 140 -21.88 4.55 -18.65
CA ARG A 140 -21.76 3.40 -17.72
C ARG A 140 -20.67 3.64 -16.66
N GLY A 141 -19.55 4.25 -17.04
CA GLY A 141 -18.45 4.60 -16.13
C GLY A 141 -18.85 5.65 -15.07
N MET A 142 -19.67 6.63 -15.42
CA MET A 142 -20.17 7.64 -14.48
C MET A 142 -21.18 7.04 -13.47
N ARG A 143 -22.06 6.14 -13.89
CA ARG A 143 -23.04 5.48 -13.00
C ARG A 143 -22.36 4.54 -11.98
N SER A 144 -21.28 3.89 -12.33
CA SER A 144 -20.54 3.03 -11.38
C SER A 144 -19.76 3.84 -10.35
N LYS A 145 -19.21 5.00 -10.71
CA LYS A 145 -18.52 5.90 -9.75
C LYS A 145 -19.50 6.54 -8.74
N GLN A 146 -20.71 6.87 -9.15
CA GLN A 146 -21.72 7.43 -8.23
C GLN A 146 -22.25 6.40 -7.23
N ARG A 147 -22.27 5.10 -7.56
CA ARG A 147 -22.67 4.05 -6.62
C ARG A 147 -21.58 3.68 -5.60
N GLY A 148 -20.31 3.90 -5.91
CA GLY A 148 -19.20 3.65 -5.00
C GLY A 148 -18.90 4.75 -3.98
N LEU A 149 -19.58 5.92 -4.08
CA LEU A 149 -19.45 7.06 -3.15
C LEU A 149 -20.62 7.14 -2.15
N ALA A 150 -21.57 6.19 -2.20
CA ALA A 150 -22.77 6.14 -1.35
C ALA A 150 -22.81 4.89 -0.44
N SER A 151 -21.61 4.31 -0.13
CA SER A 151 -21.48 3.19 0.82
C SER A 151 -20.43 3.52 1.86
#